data_cdc534b92288834216df9d326876305d
#
_entry.id   cdc534b92288834216df9d326876305d
#
_cell.length_a   1.000
_cell.length_b   1.000
_cell.length_c   1.000
_cell.angle_alpha   90.00
_cell.angle_beta   90.00
_cell.angle_gamma   90.00
#
_symmetry.space_group_name_H-M   'P 1'
#
loop_
_entity.id
_entity.type
_entity.pdbx_description
1 polymer ?
#
loop_
_entity_poly.entity_id
_entity_poly.type
_entity_poly.pdbx_seq_one_letter_code
_entity_poly.pdbx_strand_id
1 'polypeptide(L)'
;MSEKIYISRKCEYCHELLILLHKHKDIIQFPVIDVHTNSYPKIVTSVPCMVVDDKILPGEELFKFINYLIQKTVNRQNQIMI
;
A
#
# COMPACT_ATOMS: atom_id res chain seq x y z
N MET A 1 9.45 8.26 -10.36
CA MET A 1 8.24 7.42 -10.33
C MET A 1 7.41 7.80 -9.12
N SER A 2 6.12 7.93 -9.32
CA SER A 2 5.24 8.36 -8.25
C SER A 2 4.27 7.23 -7.91
N GLU A 3 4.54 6.58 -6.81
CA GLU A 3 3.68 5.56 -6.24
C GLU A 3 2.95 6.20 -5.08
N LYS A 4 1.61 6.14 -5.09
CA LYS A 4 0.80 6.74 -4.04
C LYS A 4 -0.31 5.78 -3.64
N ILE A 5 -0.55 5.67 -2.35
CA ILE A 5 -1.64 4.85 -1.80
C ILE A 5 -2.76 5.79 -1.37
N TYR A 6 -3.96 5.51 -1.85
CA TYR A 6 -5.15 6.29 -1.50
C TYR A 6 -6.02 5.50 -0.56
N ILE A 7 -6.45 6.13 0.52
CA ILE A 7 -7.23 5.49 1.59
C ILE A 7 -8.40 6.37 1.99
N SER A 8 -9.34 5.77 2.73
CA SER A 8 -10.41 6.48 3.42
C SER A 8 -10.38 6.10 4.89
N ARG A 9 -10.48 7.09 5.76
CA ARG A 9 -10.53 6.85 7.22
C ARG A 9 -11.77 6.08 7.64
N LYS A 10 -12.80 6.05 6.80
CA LYS A 10 -14.05 5.37 7.09
C LYS A 10 -14.10 3.93 6.63
N CYS A 11 -13.04 3.45 6.01
CA CYS A 11 -12.98 2.11 5.44
C CYS A 11 -12.17 1.18 6.34
N GLU A 12 -12.76 0.04 6.71
CA GLU A 12 -12.08 -0.95 7.56
C GLU A 12 -10.86 -1.55 6.89
N TYR A 13 -10.97 -1.85 5.59
CA TYR A 13 -9.84 -2.37 4.83
C TYR A 13 -8.68 -1.38 4.78
N CYS A 14 -9.00 -0.09 4.71
CA CYS A 14 -7.97 0.94 4.76
C CYS A 14 -7.26 0.95 6.11
N HIS A 15 -8.00 0.74 7.20
CA HIS A 15 -7.40 0.66 8.53
C HIS A 15 -6.46 -0.53 8.64
N GLU A 16 -6.86 -1.69 8.12
CA GLU A 16 -6.00 -2.87 8.10
C GLU A 16 -4.73 -2.62 7.31
N LEU A 17 -4.85 -1.96 6.16
CA LEU A 17 -3.71 -1.61 5.34
C LEU A 17 -2.77 -0.66 6.07
N LEU A 18 -3.30 0.35 6.75
CA LEU A 18 -2.50 1.30 7.50
C LEU A 18 -1.72 0.63 8.63
N ILE A 19 -2.36 -0.32 9.33
CA ILE A 19 -1.69 -1.09 10.37
C ILE A 19 -0.53 -1.89 9.78
N LEU A 20 -0.77 -2.55 8.65
CA LEU A 20 0.23 -3.34 7.96
C LEU A 20 1.41 -2.48 7.52
N LEU A 21 1.13 -1.33 6.94
CA LEU A 21 2.16 -0.39 6.49
C LEU A 21 2.98 0.14 7.66
N HIS A 22 2.31 0.43 8.78
CA HIS A 22 2.99 0.91 9.97
C HIS A 22 3.93 -0.14 10.56
N LYS A 23 3.49 -1.40 10.59
CA LYS A 23 4.34 -2.51 11.08
C LYS A 23 5.59 -2.68 10.24
N HIS A 24 5.52 -2.38 8.96
CA HIS A 24 6.62 -2.61 8.02
C HIS A 24 7.16 -1.31 7.44
N LYS A 25 7.07 -0.22 8.18
CA LYS A 25 7.52 1.09 7.72
C LYS A 25 9.01 1.16 7.39
N ASP A 26 9.78 0.20 7.90
CA ASP A 26 11.23 0.15 7.63
C ASP A 26 11.53 -0.33 6.21
N ILE A 27 10.60 -1.07 5.61
CA ILE A 27 10.78 -1.65 4.27
C ILE A 27 9.79 -1.12 3.26
N ILE A 28 8.65 -0.59 3.70
CA ILE A 28 7.60 -0.09 2.82
C ILE A 28 7.33 1.37 3.15
N GLN A 29 7.67 2.25 2.24
CA GLN A 29 7.55 3.70 2.43
C GLN A 29 6.89 4.34 1.22
N PHE A 30 5.58 4.17 1.10
CA PHE A 30 4.80 4.83 0.07
C PHE A 30 4.01 5.97 0.67
N PRO A 31 3.87 7.11 -0.03
CA PRO A 31 2.98 8.18 0.40
C PRO A 31 1.55 7.67 0.53
N VAL A 32 0.89 7.99 1.63
CA VAL A 32 -0.50 7.62 1.89
C VAL A 32 -1.34 8.88 1.88
N ILE A 33 -2.38 8.90 1.06
CA ILE A 33 -3.23 10.08 0.85
C ILE A 33 -4.67 9.74 1.21
N ASP A 34 -5.25 10.55 2.10
CA ASP A 34 -6.65 10.43 2.50
C ASP A 34 -7.52 11.15 1.46
N VAL A 35 -8.43 10.42 0.82
CA VAL A 35 -9.30 10.96 -0.23
C VAL A 35 -10.30 11.99 0.31
N HIS A 36 -10.55 12.03 1.62
CA HIS A 36 -11.49 12.99 2.21
C HIS A 36 -10.87 14.37 2.43
N THR A 37 -9.55 14.46 2.48
CA THR A 37 -8.85 15.71 2.76
C THR A 37 -7.97 16.18 1.60
N ASN A 38 -7.86 15.39 0.54
CA ASN A 38 -7.00 15.71 -0.60
C ASN A 38 -7.72 15.39 -1.91
N SER A 39 -7.34 16.10 -2.97
CA SER A 39 -7.79 15.76 -4.31
C SER A 39 -7.14 14.44 -4.75
N TYR A 40 -7.78 13.73 -5.65
CA TYR A 40 -7.24 12.49 -6.18
C TYR A 40 -7.60 12.35 -7.66
N PRO A 41 -6.80 11.58 -8.44
CA PRO A 41 -7.07 11.40 -9.87
C PRO A 41 -8.37 10.64 -10.11
N LYS A 42 -8.96 10.85 -11.28
CA LYS A 42 -10.21 10.18 -11.67
C LYS A 42 -10.08 8.67 -11.74
N ILE A 43 -8.86 8.16 -11.92
CA ILE A 43 -8.61 6.72 -11.96
C ILE A 43 -8.89 6.06 -10.61
N VAL A 44 -8.86 6.84 -9.52
CA VAL A 44 -9.16 6.34 -8.17
C VAL A 44 -10.68 6.25 -8.02
N THR A 45 -11.22 5.05 -8.18
CA THR A 45 -12.66 4.79 -8.08
C THR A 45 -13.03 4.01 -6.82
N SER A 46 -12.06 3.47 -6.12
CA SER A 46 -12.29 2.72 -4.87
C SER A 46 -11.05 2.83 -3.99
N VAL A 47 -11.22 2.63 -2.70
CA VAL A 47 -10.14 2.63 -1.72
C VAL A 47 -10.23 1.36 -0.87
N PRO A 48 -9.11 0.84 -0.36
CA PRO A 48 -7.76 1.30 -0.60
C PRO A 48 -7.29 0.96 -2.02
N CYS A 49 -6.38 1.76 -2.56
CA CYS A 49 -5.77 1.46 -3.85
C CYS A 49 -4.40 2.14 -3.93
N MET A 50 -3.58 1.68 -4.86
CA MET A 50 -2.30 2.30 -5.16
C MET A 50 -2.30 2.75 -6.61
N VAL A 51 -1.80 3.95 -6.86
CA VAL A 51 -1.61 4.45 -8.22
C VAL A 51 -0.11 4.48 -8.50
N VAL A 52 0.30 3.78 -9.55
CA VAL A 52 1.69 3.74 -10.00
C VAL A 52 1.69 4.22 -11.44
N ASP A 53 2.23 5.42 -11.66
CA ASP A 53 2.18 6.11 -12.94
C ASP A 53 0.71 6.26 -13.37
N ASP A 54 0.29 5.63 -14.47
CA ASP A 54 -1.08 5.70 -14.95
C ASP A 54 -1.89 4.43 -14.65
N LYS A 55 -1.35 3.54 -13.82
CA LYS A 55 -1.98 2.27 -13.50
C LYS A 55 -2.48 2.26 -12.06
N ILE A 56 -3.57 1.51 -11.83
CA ILE A 56 -4.14 1.38 -10.51
C ILE A 56 -4.08 -0.07 -10.05
N LEU A 57 -3.70 -0.24 -8.78
CA LEU A 57 -3.78 -1.53 -8.07
C LEU A 57 -4.93 -1.43 -7.07
N PRO A 58 -6.06 -2.08 -7.33
CA PRO A 58 -7.17 -2.06 -6.37
C PRO A 58 -6.81 -2.82 -5.09
N GLY A 59 -7.65 -2.68 -4.07
CA GLY A 59 -7.35 -3.14 -2.72
C GLY A 59 -6.80 -4.55 -2.62
N GLU A 60 -7.45 -5.51 -3.27
CA GLU A 60 -7.02 -6.90 -3.22
C GLU A 60 -5.62 -7.08 -3.80
N GLU A 61 -5.37 -6.49 -4.96
CA GLU A 61 -4.07 -6.56 -5.60
C GLU A 61 -3.01 -5.78 -4.82
N LEU A 62 -3.41 -4.66 -4.22
CA LEU A 62 -2.52 -3.88 -3.38
C LEU A 62 -2.06 -4.69 -2.17
N PHE A 63 -2.97 -5.38 -1.48
CA PHE A 63 -2.61 -6.25 -0.35
C PHE A 63 -1.65 -7.36 -0.78
N LYS A 64 -1.90 -7.98 -1.93
CA LYS A 64 -1.01 -9.02 -2.46
C LYS A 64 0.39 -8.46 -2.74
N PHE A 65 0.46 -7.27 -3.31
CA PHE A 65 1.72 -6.61 -3.61
C PHE A 65 2.50 -6.30 -2.32
N ILE A 66 1.82 -5.74 -1.33
CA ILE A 66 2.45 -5.42 -0.04
C ILE A 66 2.97 -6.70 0.63
N ASN A 67 2.15 -7.75 0.66
CA ASN A 67 2.57 -9.03 1.23
C ASN A 67 3.75 -9.63 0.48
N TYR A 68 3.78 -9.48 -0.82
CA TYR A 68 4.92 -9.93 -1.63
C TYR A 68 6.21 -9.22 -1.21
N LEU A 69 6.16 -7.91 -1.02
CA LEU A 69 7.33 -7.14 -0.58
C LEU A 69 7.82 -7.59 0.79
N ILE A 70 6.89 -7.83 1.70
CA ILE A 70 7.21 -8.30 3.06
C ILE A 70 7.88 -9.68 2.99
N GLN A 71 7.29 -10.60 2.26
CA GLN A 71 7.81 -11.96 2.13
C GLN A 71 9.20 -11.97 1.49
N LYS A 72 9.40 -11.17 0.48
CA LYS A 72 10.69 -11.07 -0.19
C LYS A 72 11.79 -10.62 0.77
N THR A 73 11.49 -9.65 1.62
CA THR A 73 12.45 -9.14 2.59
C THR A 73 12.74 -10.16 3.70
N VAL A 74 11.69 -10.80 4.22
CA VAL A 74 11.82 -11.84 5.25
C VAL A 74 12.65 -13.00 4.72
N ASN A 75 12.39 -13.46 3.50
CA ASN A 75 13.15 -14.56 2.89
C ASN A 75 14.62 -14.22 2.74
N ARG A 76 14.94 -13.00 2.38
CA ARG A 76 16.34 -12.56 2.29
C ARG A 76 17.03 -12.62 3.64
N GLN A 77 16.35 -12.18 4.70
CA GLN A 77 16.90 -12.23 6.06
C GLN A 77 17.13 -13.68 6.49
N ASN A 78 16.20 -14.57 6.19
CA ASN A 78 16.33 -15.98 6.52
C ASN A 78 17.51 -16.62 5.79
N GLN A 79 17.73 -16.27 4.53
CA GLN A 79 18.85 -16.78 3.75
C GLN A 79 20.18 -16.34 4.32
N ILE A 80 20.27 -15.15 4.85
CA ILE A 80 21.50 -14.63 5.45
C ILE A 80 21.83 -15.39 6.72
N MET A 81 20.84 -15.88 7.42
CA MET A 81 21.04 -16.59 8.68
C MET A 81 21.48 -18.04 8.53
N ILE A 82 21.38 -18.57 7.34
CA ILE A 82 21.83 -19.93 7.05
C ILE A 82 23.29 -19.94 6.67
#